data_92a0a82101fdca635dd07d910892591c
#
_entry.id   92a0a82101fdca635dd07d910892591c
#
_cell.length_a   1.000
_cell.length_b   1.000
_cell.length_c   1.000
_cell.angle_alpha   90.00
_cell.angle_beta   90.00
_cell.angle_gamma   90.00
#
_symmetry.space_group_name_H-M   'P 1'
#
loop_
_entity.id
_entity.type
_entity.pdbx_description
1 polymer ?
#
loop_
_entity_poly.entity_id
_entity_poly.type
_entity_poly.pdbx_seq_one_letter_code
_entity_poly.pdbx_strand_id
1 'polypeptide(L)'
;IMMFDLNNLKIINDTYGHEEGDVFIQTFASFLTRILTENSYLARFGGDEFLIIQRNTTWSQLEQMNIQLQTLIDEHNQAADHPLSYAVGYDISCKNHYYLIMDLLKIADEKMYQDKKYKKQQLAQKEQYLTRSGLAQSISSDSLKEKIFTILTNANGEKEYAFIMTDISKFHLINDYWGYETGTKILNFVLRRMELFSASLFVNRYHSDVFVAVLDITGCKSSDVKKQIEEYNRQIIQEILKTFQINYFHLNTGIYYLKDTSIPAEQIISHTNIVREKAKTELSGVCEHTNDIALNEQHCADTIHSFKSALKQKEFKIYFQPKICGKDQTIASAEALVRWQRENDTMWYPDMFLPILEETGEIQALDYYVYEETFAWMNQRQKEGKRVIPVSLNVSPVHFGNIHSFAEKVMALIKQYEINPYHVIFEITETT
;
A
#
# COMPACT_ATOMS: atom_id res chain seq x y z
N ILE A 1 -31.55 -4.49 5.91
CA ILE A 1 -30.44 -3.60 5.50
C ILE A 1 -29.58 -4.32 4.50
N MET A 2 -29.16 -3.61 3.44
CA MET A 2 -28.13 -4.05 2.50
C MET A 2 -27.04 -2.98 2.45
N MET A 3 -25.78 -3.37 2.62
CA MET A 3 -24.61 -2.50 2.47
C MET A 3 -23.83 -2.94 1.24
N PHE A 4 -23.34 -1.98 0.49
CA PHE A 4 -22.58 -2.18 -0.75
C PHE A 4 -21.30 -1.38 -0.70
N ASP A 5 -20.24 -1.95 -1.21
CA ASP A 5 -18.94 -1.29 -1.43
C ASP A 5 -18.60 -1.40 -2.93
N LEU A 6 -18.49 -0.27 -3.61
CA LEU A 6 -18.16 -0.20 -5.02
C LEU A 6 -16.65 -0.39 -5.20
N ASN A 7 -16.27 -1.51 -5.77
CA ASN A 7 -14.86 -1.85 -5.95
C ASN A 7 -14.17 -0.92 -6.96
N ASN A 8 -12.87 -0.72 -6.79
CA ASN A 8 -11.97 -0.06 -7.74
C ASN A 8 -12.19 1.46 -7.94
N LEU A 9 -13.05 2.14 -7.16
CA LEU A 9 -13.28 3.58 -7.30
C LEU A 9 -11.99 4.39 -7.17
N LYS A 10 -11.14 4.06 -6.19
CA LYS A 10 -9.85 4.74 -6.01
C LYS A 10 -8.98 4.62 -7.26
N ILE A 11 -8.98 3.46 -7.87
CA ILE A 11 -8.21 3.18 -9.08
C ILE A 11 -8.70 4.02 -10.26
N ILE A 12 -10.04 4.12 -10.42
CA ILE A 12 -10.66 4.97 -11.43
C ILE A 12 -10.25 6.43 -11.22
N ASN A 13 -10.37 6.94 -9.99
CA ASN A 13 -9.95 8.30 -9.65
C ASN A 13 -8.47 8.55 -9.95
N ASP A 14 -7.60 7.63 -9.52
CA ASP A 14 -6.15 7.76 -9.69
C ASP A 14 -5.70 7.67 -11.16
N THR A 15 -6.47 6.98 -12.00
CA THR A 15 -6.10 6.71 -13.40
C THR A 15 -6.74 7.67 -14.39
N TYR A 16 -8.03 7.99 -14.17
CA TYR A 16 -8.86 8.75 -15.13
C TYR A 16 -9.36 10.09 -14.56
N GLY A 17 -9.06 10.38 -13.30
CA GLY A 17 -9.48 11.61 -12.62
C GLY A 17 -10.82 11.47 -11.89
N HIS A 18 -11.09 12.44 -11.02
CA HIS A 18 -12.29 12.44 -10.17
C HIS A 18 -13.59 12.57 -10.96
N GLU A 19 -13.58 13.23 -12.12
CA GLU A 19 -14.76 13.35 -12.98
C GLU A 19 -15.26 11.97 -13.45
N GLU A 20 -14.33 11.10 -13.87
CA GLU A 20 -14.66 9.73 -14.27
C GLU A 20 -15.10 8.87 -13.06
N GLY A 21 -14.46 9.06 -11.91
CA GLY A 21 -14.90 8.44 -10.66
C GLY A 21 -16.32 8.83 -10.25
N ASP A 22 -16.71 10.09 -10.48
CA ASP A 22 -18.07 10.57 -10.24
C ASP A 22 -19.08 9.91 -11.19
N VAL A 23 -18.73 9.76 -12.48
CA VAL A 23 -19.55 9.01 -13.46
C VAL A 23 -19.71 7.55 -13.02
N PHE A 24 -18.63 6.93 -12.55
CA PHE A 24 -18.63 5.55 -12.06
C PHE A 24 -19.56 5.35 -10.86
N ILE A 25 -19.52 6.28 -9.89
CA ILE A 25 -20.41 6.31 -8.72
C ILE A 25 -21.88 6.53 -9.15
N GLN A 26 -22.13 7.50 -10.05
CA GLN A 26 -23.47 7.81 -10.54
C GLN A 26 -24.08 6.63 -11.29
N THR A 27 -23.29 5.93 -12.09
CA THR A 27 -23.71 4.74 -12.82
C THR A 27 -24.14 3.64 -11.86
N PHE A 28 -23.32 3.33 -10.85
CA PHE A 28 -23.66 2.34 -9.83
C PHE A 28 -24.92 2.76 -9.03
N ALA A 29 -25.01 4.01 -8.60
CA ALA A 29 -26.18 4.55 -7.92
C ALA A 29 -27.46 4.43 -8.76
N SER A 30 -27.36 4.60 -10.09
CA SER A 30 -28.49 4.44 -11.00
C SER A 30 -29.02 3.00 -11.00
N PHE A 31 -28.13 2.00 -10.97
CA PHE A 31 -28.52 0.59 -10.89
C PHE A 31 -29.14 0.25 -9.54
N LEU A 32 -28.56 0.75 -8.44
CA LEU A 32 -29.17 0.62 -7.11
C LEU A 32 -30.58 1.22 -7.08
N THR A 33 -30.80 2.38 -7.70
CA THR A 33 -32.11 3.02 -7.78
C THR A 33 -33.13 2.17 -8.54
N ARG A 34 -32.71 1.45 -9.57
CA ARG A 34 -33.61 0.59 -10.39
C ARG A 34 -34.11 -0.64 -9.65
N ILE A 35 -33.41 -1.11 -8.65
CA ILE A 35 -33.82 -2.28 -7.84
C ILE A 35 -34.64 -1.90 -6.61
N LEU A 36 -34.84 -0.59 -6.33
CA LEU A 36 -35.63 -0.15 -5.20
C LEU A 36 -37.11 -0.50 -5.35
N THR A 37 -37.78 -0.75 -4.24
CA THR A 37 -39.20 -0.93 -4.12
C THR A 37 -39.83 0.28 -3.39
N GLU A 38 -41.15 0.38 -3.31
CA GLU A 38 -41.82 1.49 -2.64
C GLU A 38 -41.43 1.70 -1.17
N ASN A 39 -40.93 0.67 -0.51
CA ASN A 39 -40.53 0.72 0.91
C ASN A 39 -39.02 0.77 1.09
N SER A 40 -38.26 1.13 0.07
CA SER A 40 -36.79 1.20 0.08
C SER A 40 -36.30 2.63 0.26
N TYR A 41 -35.19 2.78 0.99
CA TYR A 41 -34.44 4.03 1.11
C TYR A 41 -32.98 3.74 0.72
N LEU A 42 -32.47 4.48 -0.26
CA LEU A 42 -31.08 4.43 -0.70
C LEU A 42 -30.32 5.62 -0.17
N ALA A 43 -29.13 5.39 0.36
CA ALA A 43 -28.19 6.43 0.75
C ALA A 43 -26.78 6.06 0.31
N ARG A 44 -25.98 7.04 -0.08
CA ARG A 44 -24.52 6.91 -0.16
C ARG A 44 -23.98 7.16 1.23
N PHE A 45 -23.31 6.16 1.83
CA PHE A 45 -22.89 6.17 3.21
C PHE A 45 -21.45 6.67 3.38
N GLY A 46 -20.58 6.39 2.39
CA GLY A 46 -19.18 6.79 2.32
C GLY A 46 -18.75 7.10 0.88
N GLY A 47 -17.46 7.17 0.62
CA GLY A 47 -16.90 7.43 -0.72
C GLY A 47 -17.39 6.44 -1.78
N ASP A 48 -17.24 5.16 -1.53
CA ASP A 48 -17.62 4.01 -2.36
C ASP A 48 -18.72 3.14 -1.73
N GLU A 49 -19.25 3.54 -0.58
CA GLU A 49 -20.20 2.77 0.20
C GLU A 49 -21.64 3.27 0.01
N PHE A 50 -22.56 2.33 -0.18
CA PHE A 50 -23.98 2.58 -0.33
C PHE A 50 -24.80 1.72 0.63
N LEU A 51 -25.94 2.25 1.06
CA LEU A 51 -26.85 1.61 1.99
C LEU A 51 -28.26 1.61 1.44
N ILE A 52 -28.91 0.42 1.44
CA ILE A 52 -30.35 0.31 1.21
C ILE A 52 -31.01 -0.16 2.52
N ILE A 53 -32.00 0.59 2.98
CA ILE A 53 -32.90 0.20 4.05
C ILE A 53 -34.22 -0.20 3.44
N GLN A 54 -34.61 -1.46 3.61
CA GLN A 54 -35.86 -2.02 3.08
C GLN A 54 -36.79 -2.35 4.25
N ARG A 55 -38.01 -1.80 4.24
CA ARG A 55 -39.06 -2.12 5.22
C ARG A 55 -39.92 -3.28 4.73
N ASN A 56 -40.43 -4.07 5.69
CA ASN A 56 -41.38 -5.16 5.42
C ASN A 56 -40.85 -6.13 4.34
N THR A 57 -39.63 -6.61 4.51
CA THR A 57 -38.95 -7.47 3.54
C THR A 57 -38.67 -8.86 4.09
N THR A 58 -38.36 -9.78 3.21
CA THR A 58 -37.91 -11.13 3.51
C THR A 58 -36.50 -11.37 2.97
N TRP A 59 -35.82 -12.41 3.46
CA TRP A 59 -34.53 -12.82 2.93
C TRP A 59 -34.56 -13.04 1.40
N SER A 60 -35.58 -13.75 0.91
CA SER A 60 -35.75 -14.02 -0.51
C SER A 60 -35.89 -12.75 -1.35
N GLN A 61 -36.53 -11.73 -0.82
CA GLN A 61 -36.65 -10.43 -1.51
C GLN A 61 -35.31 -9.68 -1.58
N LEU A 62 -34.52 -9.68 -0.51
CA LEU A 62 -33.19 -9.08 -0.53
C LEU A 62 -32.26 -9.81 -1.48
N GLU A 63 -32.32 -11.14 -1.50
CA GLU A 63 -31.57 -11.99 -2.43
C GLU A 63 -31.96 -11.71 -3.89
N GLN A 64 -33.25 -11.58 -4.15
CA GLN A 64 -33.76 -11.23 -5.47
C GLN A 64 -33.32 -9.84 -5.94
N MET A 65 -33.30 -8.84 -5.03
CA MET A 65 -32.75 -7.52 -5.32
C MET A 65 -31.27 -7.59 -5.70
N ASN A 66 -30.50 -8.40 -4.99
CA ASN A 66 -29.06 -8.59 -5.30
C ASN A 66 -28.87 -9.27 -6.66
N ILE A 67 -29.67 -10.30 -6.99
CA ILE A 67 -29.63 -10.98 -8.30
C ILE A 67 -29.99 -10.00 -9.43
N GLN A 68 -31.00 -9.17 -9.23
CA GLN A 68 -31.38 -8.14 -10.21
C GLN A 68 -30.26 -7.13 -10.43
N LEU A 69 -29.62 -6.67 -9.35
CA LEU A 69 -28.48 -5.76 -9.44
C LEU A 69 -27.33 -6.39 -10.22
N GLN A 70 -27.00 -7.64 -9.92
CA GLN A 70 -25.93 -8.36 -10.62
C GLN A 70 -26.24 -8.45 -12.10
N THR A 71 -27.48 -8.80 -12.48
CA THR A 71 -27.88 -8.86 -13.89
C THR A 71 -27.70 -7.53 -14.61
N LEU A 72 -28.14 -6.43 -14.00
CA LEU A 72 -28.00 -5.08 -14.56
C LEU A 72 -26.52 -4.70 -14.77
N ILE A 73 -25.67 -5.06 -13.83
CA ILE A 73 -24.23 -4.79 -13.90
C ILE A 73 -23.58 -5.68 -14.96
N ASP A 74 -23.92 -6.97 -15.03
CA ASP A 74 -23.39 -7.88 -16.04
C ASP A 74 -23.76 -7.43 -17.46
N GLU A 75 -24.99 -6.95 -17.68
CA GLU A 75 -25.42 -6.36 -18.95
C GLU A 75 -24.62 -5.09 -19.28
N HIS A 76 -24.44 -4.21 -18.31
CA HIS A 76 -23.65 -2.98 -18.48
C HIS A 76 -22.20 -3.30 -18.83
N ASN A 77 -21.60 -4.26 -18.13
CA ASN A 77 -20.19 -4.61 -18.29
C ASN A 77 -19.85 -5.24 -19.65
N GLN A 78 -20.85 -5.69 -20.42
CA GLN A 78 -20.63 -6.20 -21.79
C GLN A 78 -20.15 -5.11 -22.76
N ALA A 79 -20.50 -3.85 -22.50
CA ALA A 79 -20.17 -2.73 -23.38
C ALA A 79 -19.49 -1.54 -22.65
N ALA A 80 -19.21 -1.71 -21.36
CA ALA A 80 -18.63 -0.63 -20.53
C ALA A 80 -17.12 -0.54 -20.72
N ASP A 81 -16.61 0.68 -20.86
CA ASP A 81 -15.17 0.95 -20.82
C ASP A 81 -14.59 0.69 -19.42
N HIS A 82 -15.41 0.87 -18.39
CA HIS A 82 -15.05 0.68 -16.98
C HIS A 82 -16.05 -0.30 -16.32
N PRO A 83 -15.73 -1.61 -16.25
CA PRO A 83 -16.64 -2.60 -15.68
C PRO A 83 -16.86 -2.36 -14.19
N LEU A 84 -18.13 -2.36 -13.79
CA LEU A 84 -18.56 -2.22 -12.41
C LEU A 84 -18.44 -3.55 -11.67
N SER A 85 -17.96 -3.51 -10.45
CA SER A 85 -18.04 -4.62 -9.51
C SER A 85 -18.29 -4.09 -8.10
N TYR A 86 -18.91 -4.89 -7.25
CA TYR A 86 -19.26 -4.48 -5.91
C TYR A 86 -19.16 -5.65 -4.93
N ALA A 87 -19.01 -5.34 -3.65
CA ALA A 87 -19.25 -6.26 -2.56
C ALA A 87 -20.59 -5.92 -1.90
N VAL A 88 -21.27 -6.93 -1.36
CA VAL A 88 -22.56 -6.74 -0.70
C VAL A 88 -22.68 -7.59 0.56
N GLY A 89 -23.25 -6.99 1.59
CA GLY A 89 -23.67 -7.70 2.79
C GLY A 89 -25.06 -7.26 3.21
N TYR A 90 -25.92 -8.19 3.62
CA TYR A 90 -27.26 -7.85 4.06
C TYR A 90 -27.75 -8.76 5.17
N ASP A 91 -28.64 -8.20 5.98
CA ASP A 91 -29.35 -8.92 7.03
C ASP A 91 -30.72 -8.29 7.30
N ILE A 92 -31.56 -9.03 8.01
CA ILE A 92 -32.92 -8.58 8.40
C ILE A 92 -33.13 -8.69 9.91
N SER A 93 -33.90 -7.74 10.44
CA SER A 93 -34.49 -7.83 11.76
C SER A 93 -35.94 -8.30 11.65
N CYS A 94 -36.33 -9.32 12.37
CA CYS A 94 -37.68 -9.87 12.35
C CYS A 94 -38.19 -10.18 13.78
N LYS A 95 -39.47 -10.54 13.91
CA LYS A 95 -40.10 -10.80 15.24
C LYS A 95 -39.38 -11.85 16.06
N ASN A 96 -38.74 -12.83 15.41
CA ASN A 96 -38.02 -13.94 16.08
C ASN A 96 -36.52 -13.64 16.24
N HIS A 97 -36.01 -12.61 15.57
CA HIS A 97 -34.61 -12.18 15.59
C HIS A 97 -34.56 -10.66 15.49
N TYR A 98 -34.73 -10.01 16.63
CA TYR A 98 -34.78 -8.55 16.70
C TYR A 98 -33.36 -8.01 16.92
N TYR A 99 -32.95 -7.12 16.02
CA TYR A 99 -31.70 -6.35 16.12
C TYR A 99 -32.00 -4.87 16.22
N LEU A 100 -31.22 -4.15 17.02
CA LEU A 100 -31.15 -2.70 16.90
C LEU A 100 -30.55 -2.35 15.52
N ILE A 101 -30.91 -1.20 14.98
CA ILE A 101 -30.46 -0.79 13.65
C ILE A 101 -28.93 -0.75 13.53
N MET A 102 -28.23 -0.36 14.61
CA MET A 102 -26.76 -0.33 14.64
C MET A 102 -26.14 -1.72 14.61
N ASP A 103 -26.76 -2.71 15.28
CA ASP A 103 -26.30 -4.09 15.25
C ASP A 103 -26.53 -4.71 13.86
N LEU A 104 -27.66 -4.38 13.24
CA LEU A 104 -28.00 -4.85 11.90
C LEU A 104 -27.05 -4.25 10.84
N LEU A 105 -26.68 -2.98 10.98
CA LEU A 105 -25.67 -2.33 10.14
C LEU A 105 -24.31 -3.05 10.29
N LYS A 106 -23.88 -3.30 11.51
CA LYS A 106 -22.61 -4.00 11.77
C LYS A 106 -22.58 -5.40 11.16
N ILE A 107 -23.68 -6.16 11.28
CA ILE A 107 -23.78 -7.49 10.69
C ILE A 107 -23.73 -7.42 9.15
N ALA A 108 -24.42 -6.45 8.56
CA ALA A 108 -24.40 -6.25 7.10
C ALA A 108 -22.99 -5.85 6.62
N ASP A 109 -22.29 -4.98 7.34
CA ASP A 109 -20.92 -4.58 7.06
C ASP A 109 -19.94 -5.77 7.14
N GLU A 110 -20.02 -6.56 8.23
CA GLU A 110 -19.20 -7.77 8.37
C GLU A 110 -19.42 -8.75 7.20
N LYS A 111 -20.66 -8.93 6.76
CA LYS A 111 -21.01 -9.78 5.61
C LYS A 111 -20.49 -9.20 4.28
N MET A 112 -20.58 -7.89 4.09
CA MET A 112 -20.03 -7.20 2.92
C MET A 112 -18.51 -7.38 2.85
N TYR A 113 -17.82 -7.23 3.98
CA TYR A 113 -16.38 -7.47 4.07
C TYR A 113 -16.01 -8.93 3.73
N GLN A 114 -16.82 -9.91 4.20
CA GLN A 114 -16.62 -11.32 3.85
C GLN A 114 -16.87 -11.59 2.35
N ASP A 115 -17.88 -10.98 1.75
CA ASP A 115 -18.14 -11.07 0.30
C ASP A 115 -16.98 -10.48 -0.50
N LYS A 116 -16.47 -9.30 -0.09
CA LYS A 116 -15.29 -8.67 -0.69
C LYS A 116 -14.07 -9.60 -0.64
N LYS A 117 -13.81 -10.21 0.52
CA LYS A 117 -12.72 -11.16 0.70
C LYS A 117 -12.92 -12.44 -0.13
N TYR A 118 -14.14 -12.96 -0.16
CA TYR A 118 -14.48 -14.16 -0.93
C TYR A 118 -14.31 -13.92 -2.43
N LYS A 119 -14.81 -12.81 -2.96
CA LYS A 119 -14.64 -12.43 -4.37
C LYS A 119 -13.17 -12.28 -4.73
N LYS A 120 -12.39 -11.65 -3.85
CA LYS A 120 -10.94 -11.55 -4.03
C LYS A 120 -10.23 -12.91 -4.02
N GLN A 121 -10.65 -13.85 -3.17
CA GLN A 121 -10.14 -15.22 -3.15
C GLN A 121 -10.56 -16.03 -4.37
N GLN A 122 -11.80 -15.87 -4.82
CA GLN A 122 -12.31 -16.52 -6.06
C GLN A 122 -11.54 -16.03 -7.29
N LEU A 123 -11.22 -14.75 -7.36
CA LEU A 123 -10.37 -14.18 -8.40
C LEU A 123 -8.96 -14.82 -8.37
N ALA A 124 -8.35 -14.93 -7.19
CA ALA A 124 -7.06 -15.59 -7.03
C ALA A 124 -7.09 -17.09 -7.36
N GLN A 125 -8.17 -17.80 -7.02
CA GLN A 125 -8.36 -19.21 -7.40
C GLN A 125 -8.60 -19.39 -8.91
N LYS A 126 -9.32 -18.46 -9.54
CA LYS A 126 -9.53 -18.44 -10.99
C LYS A 126 -8.23 -18.15 -11.74
N GLU A 127 -7.38 -17.28 -11.20
CA GLU A 127 -6.00 -17.09 -11.65
C GLU A 127 -5.19 -18.39 -11.55
N GLN A 128 -5.33 -19.12 -10.45
CA GLN A 128 -4.65 -20.41 -10.23
C GLN A 128 -5.16 -21.50 -11.17
N TYR A 129 -6.45 -21.47 -11.57
CA TYR A 129 -7.05 -22.42 -12.51
C TYR A 129 -6.65 -22.12 -13.97
N LEU A 130 -6.57 -20.83 -14.33
CA LEU A 130 -6.09 -20.39 -15.64
C LEU A 130 -4.56 -20.63 -15.78
N THR A 131 -3.83 -20.64 -14.66
CA THR A 131 -2.41 -21.03 -14.60
C THR A 131 -2.21 -22.52 -14.96
N ARG A 132 -3.22 -23.36 -14.74
CA ARG A 132 -3.18 -24.81 -15.10
C ARG A 132 -3.48 -25.10 -16.57
N SER A 133 -4.06 -24.18 -17.33
CA SER A 133 -4.59 -24.44 -18.69
C SER A 133 -3.79 -23.83 -19.85
N GLY A 134 -2.54 -23.33 -19.64
CA GLY A 134 -1.73 -22.82 -20.75
C GLY A 134 -0.70 -21.73 -20.44
N LEU A 135 -0.60 -21.29 -19.20
CA LEU A 135 0.49 -20.43 -18.75
C LEU A 135 1.72 -21.29 -18.42
N ALA A 136 2.91 -20.82 -18.78
CA ALA A 136 4.14 -21.35 -18.22
C ALA A 136 4.03 -21.37 -16.69
N GLN A 137 4.23 -22.53 -16.08
CA GLN A 137 4.13 -22.69 -14.62
C GLN A 137 5.08 -21.70 -13.93
N SER A 138 4.57 -20.99 -12.93
CA SER A 138 5.43 -20.17 -12.08
C SER A 138 6.43 -21.05 -11.34
N ILE A 139 7.68 -20.58 -11.24
CA ILE A 139 8.71 -21.29 -10.49
C ILE A 139 8.44 -21.13 -8.99
N SER A 140 8.55 -22.21 -8.22
CA SER A 140 8.49 -22.13 -6.75
C SER A 140 9.72 -21.40 -6.21
N SER A 141 9.58 -20.80 -5.01
CA SER A 141 10.71 -20.12 -4.34
C SER A 141 11.92 -21.06 -4.18
N ASP A 142 11.70 -22.31 -3.78
CA ASP A 142 12.78 -23.27 -3.57
C ASP A 142 13.45 -23.68 -4.89
N SER A 143 12.67 -23.92 -5.96
CA SER A 143 13.22 -24.20 -7.29
C SER A 143 14.00 -23.00 -7.86
N LEU A 144 13.57 -21.76 -7.57
CA LEU A 144 14.30 -20.55 -7.96
C LEU A 144 15.64 -20.47 -7.24
N LYS A 145 15.68 -20.75 -5.92
CA LYS A 145 16.90 -20.77 -5.12
C LYS A 145 17.89 -21.84 -5.62
N GLU A 146 17.41 -23.05 -5.89
CA GLU A 146 18.24 -24.12 -6.48
C GLU A 146 18.83 -23.71 -7.83
N LYS A 147 18.03 -23.02 -8.66
CA LYS A 147 18.50 -22.55 -9.97
C LYS A 147 19.55 -21.47 -9.85
N ILE A 148 19.34 -20.49 -8.97
CA ILE A 148 20.34 -19.45 -8.66
C ILE A 148 21.62 -20.12 -8.16
N PHE A 149 21.53 -21.02 -7.18
CA PHE A 149 22.67 -21.75 -6.64
C PHE A 149 23.43 -22.51 -7.73
N THR A 150 22.74 -23.20 -8.63
CA THR A 150 23.34 -23.93 -9.75
C THR A 150 24.13 -23.01 -10.68
N ILE A 151 23.58 -21.83 -10.98
CA ILE A 151 24.26 -20.83 -11.83
C ILE A 151 25.50 -20.30 -11.13
N LEU A 152 25.41 -19.96 -9.84
CA LEU A 152 26.50 -19.42 -9.06
C LEU A 152 27.66 -20.45 -8.87
N THR A 153 27.32 -21.72 -8.61
CA THR A 153 28.33 -22.78 -8.45
C THR A 153 29.04 -23.13 -9.76
N ASN A 154 28.39 -22.96 -10.89
CA ASN A 154 29.00 -23.16 -12.22
C ASN A 154 29.78 -21.93 -12.72
N ALA A 155 29.78 -20.84 -11.94
CA ALA A 155 30.57 -19.65 -12.25
C ALA A 155 32.03 -19.89 -11.97
N ASN A 156 32.84 -20.02 -13.01
CA ASN A 156 34.29 -20.25 -12.93
C ASN A 156 35.11 -18.98 -12.53
N GLY A 157 34.50 -18.06 -11.74
CA GLY A 157 35.15 -16.82 -11.28
C GLY A 157 35.43 -15.76 -12.35
N GLU A 158 35.27 -16.09 -13.64
CA GLU A 158 35.48 -15.19 -14.78
C GLU A 158 34.16 -14.60 -15.33
N LYS A 159 33.01 -15.11 -14.84
CA LYS A 159 31.69 -14.72 -15.32
C LYS A 159 30.98 -13.76 -14.35
N GLU A 160 30.41 -12.74 -14.92
CA GLU A 160 29.61 -11.74 -14.21
C GLU A 160 28.12 -11.92 -14.54
N TYR A 161 27.27 -11.85 -13.51
CA TYR A 161 25.83 -12.06 -13.68
C TYR A 161 25.03 -10.90 -13.11
N ALA A 162 23.84 -10.68 -13.67
CA ALA A 162 22.80 -9.86 -13.08
C ALA A 162 21.54 -10.69 -12.83
N PHE A 163 20.98 -10.57 -11.64
CA PHE A 163 19.67 -11.09 -11.31
C PHE A 163 18.63 -9.97 -11.47
N ILE A 164 17.54 -10.28 -12.14
CA ILE A 164 16.50 -9.30 -12.50
C ILE A 164 15.16 -9.79 -12.00
N MET A 165 14.38 -8.88 -11.42
CA MET A 165 12.96 -9.07 -11.17
C MET A 165 12.19 -7.95 -11.87
N THR A 166 11.15 -8.34 -12.60
CA THR A 166 10.28 -7.40 -13.33
C THR A 166 8.82 -7.68 -12.99
N ASP A 167 8.05 -6.66 -12.67
CA ASP A 167 6.59 -6.76 -12.53
C ASP A 167 5.85 -5.88 -13.56
N ILE A 168 4.57 -6.18 -13.72
CA ILE A 168 3.67 -5.35 -14.52
C ILE A 168 2.91 -4.43 -13.58
N SER A 169 3.11 -3.12 -13.76
CA SER A 169 2.42 -2.12 -12.92
C SER A 169 0.91 -2.25 -13.03
N LYS A 170 0.23 -2.33 -11.87
CA LYS A 170 -1.24 -2.41 -11.79
C LYS A 170 -1.86 -3.51 -12.69
N PHE A 171 -1.23 -4.69 -12.76
CA PHE A 171 -1.67 -5.80 -13.64
C PHE A 171 -3.12 -6.24 -13.40
N HIS A 172 -3.62 -6.11 -12.18
CA HIS A 172 -5.03 -6.40 -11.88
C HIS A 172 -6.00 -5.54 -12.71
N LEU A 173 -5.63 -4.27 -13.03
CA LEU A 173 -6.45 -3.43 -13.92
C LEU A 173 -6.56 -4.00 -15.32
N ILE A 174 -5.46 -4.57 -15.84
CA ILE A 174 -5.49 -5.21 -17.16
C ILE A 174 -6.47 -6.36 -17.16
N ASN A 175 -6.48 -7.18 -16.09
CA ASN A 175 -7.45 -8.27 -15.93
C ASN A 175 -8.89 -7.76 -15.80
N ASP A 176 -9.08 -6.67 -15.05
CA ASP A 176 -10.39 -6.11 -14.79
C ASP A 176 -11.01 -5.46 -16.06
N TYR A 177 -10.18 -4.78 -16.88
CA TYR A 177 -10.66 -4.06 -18.07
C TYR A 177 -10.68 -4.88 -19.35
N TRP A 178 -9.64 -5.70 -19.58
CA TRP A 178 -9.49 -6.45 -20.83
C TRP A 178 -9.69 -7.96 -20.65
N GLY A 179 -10.02 -8.38 -19.41
CA GLY A 179 -10.29 -9.76 -19.06
C GLY A 179 -9.03 -10.60 -18.81
N TYR A 180 -9.20 -11.68 -18.04
CA TYR A 180 -8.11 -12.61 -17.66
C TYR A 180 -7.44 -13.29 -18.85
N GLU A 181 -8.17 -13.51 -19.95
CA GLU A 181 -7.60 -14.10 -21.16
C GLU A 181 -6.56 -13.17 -21.78
N THR A 182 -6.86 -11.88 -21.86
CA THR A 182 -5.92 -10.86 -22.35
C THR A 182 -4.74 -10.71 -21.41
N GLY A 183 -4.98 -10.66 -20.10
CA GLY A 183 -3.90 -10.63 -19.11
C GLY A 183 -2.97 -11.84 -19.23
N THR A 184 -3.54 -13.04 -19.44
CA THR A 184 -2.77 -14.27 -19.67
C THR A 184 -1.92 -14.20 -20.94
N LYS A 185 -2.46 -13.66 -22.03
CA LYS A 185 -1.71 -13.46 -23.28
C LYS A 185 -0.55 -12.47 -23.08
N ILE A 186 -0.78 -11.40 -22.31
CA ILE A 186 0.24 -10.41 -22.00
C ILE A 186 1.35 -11.02 -21.14
N LEU A 187 1.02 -11.79 -20.09
CA LEU A 187 2.01 -12.49 -19.27
C LEU A 187 2.90 -13.41 -20.10
N ASN A 188 2.30 -14.22 -21.00
CA ASN A 188 3.04 -15.08 -21.89
C ASN A 188 3.90 -14.29 -22.91
N PHE A 189 3.40 -13.16 -23.36
CA PHE A 189 4.15 -12.28 -24.26
C PHE A 189 5.40 -11.70 -23.55
N VAL A 190 5.25 -11.15 -22.34
CA VAL A 190 6.37 -10.64 -21.54
C VAL A 190 7.41 -11.72 -21.30
N LEU A 191 6.97 -12.91 -20.84
CA LEU A 191 7.86 -14.03 -20.58
C LEU A 191 8.70 -14.38 -21.81
N ARG A 192 8.06 -14.56 -22.97
CA ARG A 192 8.75 -14.88 -24.24
C ARG A 192 9.72 -13.78 -24.66
N ARG A 193 9.34 -12.51 -24.48
CA ARG A 193 10.24 -11.40 -24.81
C ARG A 193 11.45 -11.41 -23.90
N MET A 194 11.29 -11.65 -22.60
CA MET A 194 12.43 -11.76 -21.67
C MET A 194 13.35 -12.95 -22.00
N GLU A 195 12.79 -14.07 -22.44
CA GLU A 195 13.57 -15.25 -22.92
C GLU A 195 14.40 -14.91 -24.16
N LEU A 196 13.91 -14.05 -25.04
CA LEU A 196 14.60 -13.63 -26.27
C LEU A 196 15.68 -12.56 -26.05
N PHE A 197 15.81 -12.02 -24.84
CA PHE A 197 16.87 -11.09 -24.52
C PHE A 197 18.22 -11.83 -24.59
N SER A 198 19.17 -11.33 -25.39
CA SER A 198 20.37 -12.05 -25.78
C SER A 198 21.27 -12.49 -24.62
N ALA A 199 21.26 -11.74 -23.51
CA ALA A 199 22.03 -12.06 -22.31
C ALA A 199 21.30 -13.02 -21.35
N SER A 200 20.07 -13.43 -21.62
CA SER A 200 19.27 -14.26 -20.72
C SER A 200 19.78 -15.69 -20.67
N LEU A 201 20.19 -16.13 -19.48
CA LEU A 201 20.54 -17.53 -19.18
C LEU A 201 19.36 -18.31 -18.64
N PHE A 202 18.51 -17.64 -17.91
CA PHE A 202 17.34 -18.21 -17.26
C PHE A 202 16.28 -17.11 -17.15
N VAL A 203 15.06 -17.46 -17.50
CA VAL A 203 13.87 -16.60 -17.30
C VAL A 203 12.72 -17.49 -16.84
N ASN A 204 11.96 -17.01 -15.89
CA ASN A 204 10.72 -17.67 -15.48
C ASN A 204 9.74 -16.66 -14.85
N ARG A 205 8.49 -17.04 -14.79
CA ARG A 205 7.50 -16.35 -13.98
C ARG A 205 7.65 -16.80 -12.53
N TYR A 206 7.75 -15.88 -11.60
CA TYR A 206 7.94 -16.18 -10.17
C TYR A 206 6.58 -16.34 -9.47
N HIS A 207 5.77 -15.31 -9.47
CA HIS A 207 4.39 -15.34 -8.96
C HIS A 207 3.56 -14.23 -9.62
N SER A 208 2.24 -14.42 -9.72
CA SER A 208 1.33 -13.43 -10.29
C SER A 208 1.86 -12.80 -11.60
N ASP A 209 2.24 -11.57 -11.58
CA ASP A 209 2.77 -10.74 -12.67
C ASP A 209 4.28 -10.45 -12.54
N VAL A 210 4.97 -11.15 -11.62
CA VAL A 210 6.39 -11.00 -11.38
C VAL A 210 7.19 -12.04 -12.15
N PHE A 211 8.19 -11.57 -12.89
CA PHE A 211 9.14 -12.37 -13.67
C PHE A 211 10.53 -12.25 -13.07
N VAL A 212 11.31 -13.30 -13.20
CA VAL A 212 12.72 -13.36 -12.78
C VAL A 212 13.60 -13.78 -13.95
N ALA A 213 14.77 -13.17 -14.05
CA ALA A 213 15.77 -13.54 -15.02
C ALA A 213 17.17 -13.50 -14.43
N VAL A 214 18.06 -14.37 -14.94
CA VAL A 214 19.51 -14.29 -14.72
C VAL A 214 20.17 -13.99 -16.06
N LEU A 215 20.95 -12.93 -16.10
CA LEU A 215 21.68 -12.51 -17.29
C LEU A 215 23.18 -12.76 -17.13
N ASP A 216 23.82 -13.20 -18.21
CA ASP A 216 25.29 -13.16 -18.36
C ASP A 216 25.69 -11.76 -18.83
N ILE A 217 26.38 -11.03 -17.99
CA ILE A 217 26.82 -9.66 -18.25
C ILE A 217 28.34 -9.55 -18.35
N THR A 218 29.00 -10.69 -18.54
CA THR A 218 30.45 -10.77 -18.62
C THR A 218 31.00 -9.79 -19.66
N GLY A 219 31.93 -8.92 -19.24
CA GLY A 219 32.52 -7.89 -20.09
C GLY A 219 31.65 -6.66 -20.33
N CYS A 220 30.47 -6.57 -19.74
CA CYS A 220 29.59 -5.40 -19.82
C CYS A 220 29.77 -4.49 -18.61
N LYS A 221 29.69 -3.17 -18.82
CA LYS A 221 29.59 -2.23 -17.70
C LYS A 221 28.17 -2.20 -17.14
N SER A 222 28.01 -2.10 -15.82
CA SER A 222 26.69 -2.04 -15.17
C SER A 222 25.79 -0.94 -15.76
N SER A 223 26.35 0.25 -16.04
CA SER A 223 25.63 1.36 -16.67
C SER A 223 25.07 1.03 -18.07
N ASP A 224 25.76 0.18 -18.81
CA ASP A 224 25.35 -0.21 -20.15
C ASP A 224 24.28 -1.31 -20.09
N VAL A 225 24.38 -2.21 -19.11
CA VAL A 225 23.36 -3.23 -18.81
C VAL A 225 22.04 -2.56 -18.44
N LYS A 226 22.05 -1.58 -17.53
CA LYS A 226 20.85 -0.83 -17.13
C LYS A 226 20.19 -0.18 -18.37
N LYS A 227 20.96 0.53 -19.19
CA LYS A 227 20.45 1.17 -20.40
C LYS A 227 19.86 0.18 -21.41
N GLN A 228 20.48 -0.98 -21.58
CA GLN A 228 19.97 -2.05 -22.45
C GLN A 228 18.63 -2.58 -21.96
N ILE A 229 18.48 -2.76 -20.65
CA ILE A 229 17.23 -3.21 -20.03
C ILE A 229 16.15 -2.13 -20.16
N GLU A 230 16.47 -0.85 -19.93
CA GLU A 230 15.54 0.27 -20.12
C GLU A 230 15.01 0.32 -21.55
N GLU A 231 15.91 0.19 -22.54
CA GLU A 231 15.53 0.19 -23.94
C GLU A 231 14.70 -1.04 -24.31
N TYR A 232 15.07 -2.23 -23.79
CA TYR A 232 14.33 -3.46 -24.06
C TYR A 232 12.93 -3.44 -23.43
N ASN A 233 12.81 -2.94 -22.20
CA ASN A 233 11.52 -2.74 -21.56
C ASN A 233 10.64 -1.78 -22.36
N ARG A 234 11.19 -0.69 -22.87
CA ARG A 234 10.48 0.27 -23.72
C ARG A 234 9.94 -0.40 -24.99
N GLN A 235 10.71 -1.25 -25.63
CA GLN A 235 10.28 -2.02 -26.80
C GLN A 235 9.13 -2.97 -26.44
N ILE A 236 9.24 -3.73 -25.34
CA ILE A 236 8.18 -4.61 -24.87
C ILE A 236 6.88 -3.84 -24.61
N ILE A 237 6.98 -2.69 -23.92
CA ILE A 237 5.85 -1.82 -23.62
C ILE A 237 5.16 -1.37 -24.93
N GLN A 238 5.93 -0.84 -25.89
CA GLN A 238 5.38 -0.37 -27.17
C GLN A 238 4.70 -1.50 -27.96
N GLU A 239 5.30 -2.69 -28.00
CA GLU A 239 4.73 -3.84 -28.67
C GLU A 239 3.41 -4.29 -28.02
N ILE A 240 3.34 -4.30 -26.69
CA ILE A 240 2.14 -4.67 -25.94
C ILE A 240 1.01 -3.67 -26.18
N LEU A 241 1.28 -2.37 -26.03
CA LEU A 241 0.30 -1.31 -26.29
C LEU A 241 -0.30 -1.44 -27.68
N LYS A 242 0.54 -1.72 -28.70
CA LYS A 242 0.10 -1.90 -30.08
C LYS A 242 -0.64 -3.22 -30.32
N THR A 243 -0.14 -4.34 -29.79
CA THR A 243 -0.65 -5.68 -30.11
C THR A 243 -1.99 -5.93 -29.42
N PHE A 244 -2.12 -5.51 -28.15
CA PHE A 244 -3.31 -5.75 -27.34
C PHE A 244 -4.27 -4.55 -27.33
N GLN A 245 -3.92 -3.44 -28.00
CA GLN A 245 -4.73 -2.21 -28.07
C GLN A 245 -5.12 -1.67 -26.68
N ILE A 246 -4.18 -1.78 -25.73
CA ILE A 246 -4.35 -1.26 -24.37
C ILE A 246 -3.69 0.13 -24.28
N ASN A 247 -4.27 1.01 -23.47
CA ASN A 247 -3.84 2.40 -23.37
C ASN A 247 -2.77 2.64 -22.30
N TYR A 248 -2.59 1.69 -21.37
CA TYR A 248 -1.64 1.78 -20.28
C TYR A 248 -0.93 0.45 -20.07
N PHE A 249 0.39 0.47 -20.09
CA PHE A 249 1.23 -0.66 -19.73
C PHE A 249 2.60 -0.17 -19.25
N HIS A 250 3.06 -0.65 -18.12
CA HIS A 250 4.35 -0.27 -17.56
C HIS A 250 5.02 -1.47 -16.89
N LEU A 251 6.36 -1.56 -17.03
CA LEU A 251 7.19 -2.57 -16.39
C LEU A 251 8.07 -1.91 -15.34
N ASN A 252 8.14 -2.49 -14.15
CA ASN A 252 9.06 -2.09 -13.10
C ASN A 252 10.12 -3.18 -12.94
N THR A 253 11.38 -2.82 -13.12
CA THR A 253 12.50 -3.77 -13.14
C THR A 253 13.55 -3.41 -12.12
N GLY A 254 13.83 -4.33 -11.19
CA GLY A 254 14.97 -4.29 -10.27
C GLY A 254 16.13 -5.10 -10.80
N ILE A 255 17.34 -4.57 -10.68
CA ILE A 255 18.59 -5.22 -11.11
C ILE A 255 19.50 -5.37 -9.90
N TYR A 256 19.99 -6.60 -9.67
CA TYR A 256 21.01 -6.91 -8.67
C TYR A 256 22.24 -7.51 -9.39
N TYR A 257 23.39 -6.84 -9.28
CA TYR A 257 24.65 -7.32 -9.84
C TYR A 257 25.32 -8.29 -8.89
N LEU A 258 25.54 -9.52 -9.35
CA LEU A 258 26.15 -10.59 -8.58
C LEU A 258 27.67 -10.41 -8.59
N LYS A 259 28.17 -9.66 -7.61
CA LYS A 259 29.61 -9.42 -7.41
C LYS A 259 30.26 -10.46 -6.51
N ASP A 260 29.49 -11.07 -5.64
CA ASP A 260 29.91 -12.09 -4.67
C ASP A 260 29.02 -13.32 -4.82
N THR A 261 29.64 -14.45 -5.14
CA THR A 261 28.91 -15.71 -5.33
C THR A 261 28.64 -16.46 -4.01
N SER A 262 29.15 -15.93 -2.87
CA SER A 262 28.89 -16.49 -1.54
C SER A 262 27.61 -16.05 -0.90
N ILE A 263 26.91 -15.07 -1.51
CA ILE A 263 25.65 -14.52 -1.01
C ILE A 263 24.52 -15.55 -1.13
N PRO A 264 23.74 -15.80 -0.06
CA PRO A 264 22.59 -16.69 -0.13
C PRO A 264 21.56 -16.25 -1.18
N ALA A 265 20.95 -17.21 -1.88
CA ALA A 265 19.94 -16.93 -2.91
C ALA A 265 18.75 -16.11 -2.37
N GLU A 266 18.38 -16.30 -1.10
CA GLU A 266 17.34 -15.54 -0.42
C GLU A 266 17.66 -14.04 -0.38
N GLN A 267 18.92 -13.69 -0.11
CA GLN A 267 19.35 -12.29 -0.07
C GLN A 267 19.34 -11.67 -1.47
N ILE A 268 19.76 -12.42 -2.49
CA ILE A 268 19.72 -11.97 -3.89
C ILE A 268 18.26 -11.64 -4.28
N ILE A 269 17.32 -12.55 -3.97
CA ILE A 269 15.91 -12.38 -4.24
C ILE A 269 15.37 -11.16 -3.49
N SER A 270 15.70 -11.03 -2.19
CA SER A 270 15.25 -9.92 -1.34
C SER A 270 15.76 -8.57 -1.87
N HIS A 271 17.06 -8.44 -2.09
CA HIS A 271 17.67 -7.20 -2.57
C HIS A 271 17.11 -6.79 -3.95
N THR A 272 16.89 -7.77 -4.84
CA THR A 272 16.33 -7.48 -6.16
C THR A 272 14.87 -7.05 -6.06
N ASN A 273 14.09 -7.64 -5.14
CA ASN A 273 12.73 -7.23 -4.91
C ASN A 273 12.62 -5.80 -4.38
N ILE A 274 13.51 -5.39 -3.49
CA ILE A 274 13.56 -4.03 -2.95
C ILE A 274 13.80 -3.01 -4.06
N VAL A 275 14.77 -3.26 -4.94
CA VAL A 275 15.02 -2.34 -6.06
C VAL A 275 13.92 -2.38 -7.11
N ARG A 276 13.22 -3.50 -7.27
CA ARG A 276 12.01 -3.58 -8.11
C ARG A 276 10.89 -2.68 -7.56
N GLU A 277 10.66 -2.69 -6.24
CA GLU A 277 9.69 -1.77 -5.62
C GLU A 277 10.10 -0.30 -5.81
N LYS A 278 11.39 0.04 -5.66
CA LYS A 278 11.89 1.39 -5.94
C LYS A 278 11.72 1.79 -7.40
N ALA A 279 11.83 0.85 -8.33
CA ALA A 279 11.65 1.13 -9.76
C ALA A 279 10.25 1.72 -10.08
N LYS A 280 9.24 1.49 -9.23
CA LYS A 280 7.90 2.06 -9.37
C LYS A 280 7.87 3.59 -9.28
N THR A 281 8.86 4.20 -8.63
CA THR A 281 9.01 5.66 -8.50
C THR A 281 9.99 6.26 -9.52
N GLU A 282 10.72 5.41 -10.25
CA GLU A 282 11.65 5.84 -11.27
C GLU A 282 10.94 6.08 -12.60
N LEU A 283 11.27 7.17 -13.28
CA LEU A 283 10.68 7.51 -14.60
C LEU A 283 10.97 6.44 -15.68
N SER A 284 12.12 5.78 -15.59
CA SER A 284 12.49 4.68 -16.51
C SER A 284 11.82 3.35 -16.19
N GLY A 285 11.25 3.22 -14.99
CA GLY A 285 10.78 1.94 -14.46
C GLY A 285 11.90 0.93 -14.20
N VAL A 286 13.18 1.36 -14.14
CA VAL A 286 14.34 0.48 -13.91
C VAL A 286 15.22 1.04 -12.81
N CYS A 287 15.43 0.25 -11.76
CA CYS A 287 16.30 0.58 -10.64
C CYS A 287 17.37 -0.51 -10.45
N GLU A 288 18.59 -0.13 -10.08
CA GLU A 288 19.67 -1.04 -9.79
C GLU A 288 20.06 -0.98 -8.31
N HIS A 289 20.48 -2.11 -7.75
CA HIS A 289 20.96 -2.18 -6.38
C HIS A 289 22.32 -1.50 -6.25
N THR A 290 22.38 -0.46 -5.41
CA THR A 290 23.59 0.32 -5.14
C THR A 290 23.98 0.19 -3.66
N ASN A 291 25.19 0.60 -3.32
CA ASN A 291 25.64 0.63 -1.92
C ASN A 291 24.75 1.56 -1.06
N ASP A 292 24.23 2.64 -1.63
CA ASP A 292 23.34 3.56 -0.91
C ASP A 292 22.01 2.88 -0.55
N ILE A 293 21.51 2.04 -1.44
CA ILE A 293 20.29 1.24 -1.17
C ILE A 293 20.56 0.23 -0.06
N ALA A 294 21.70 -0.48 -0.11
CA ALA A 294 22.09 -1.43 0.92
C ALA A 294 22.24 -0.76 2.30
N LEU A 295 22.84 0.43 2.34
CA LEU A 295 22.96 1.21 3.57
C LEU A 295 21.60 1.66 4.11
N ASN A 296 20.69 2.10 3.23
CA ASN A 296 19.33 2.46 3.63
C ASN A 296 18.55 1.26 4.17
N GLU A 297 18.70 0.07 3.56
CA GLU A 297 18.06 -1.16 4.04
C GLU A 297 18.56 -1.52 5.46
N GLN A 298 19.86 -1.48 5.65
CA GLN A 298 20.47 -1.72 6.97
C GLN A 298 19.95 -0.69 7.99
N HIS A 299 19.89 0.57 7.60
CA HIS A 299 19.37 1.64 8.45
C HIS A 299 17.90 1.43 8.83
N CYS A 300 17.05 1.02 7.87
CA CYS A 300 15.66 0.65 8.13
C CYS A 300 15.56 -0.52 9.12
N ALA A 301 16.32 -1.58 8.89
CA ALA A 301 16.33 -2.76 9.75
C ALA A 301 16.78 -2.41 11.18
N ASP A 302 17.84 -1.63 11.32
CA ASP A 302 18.36 -1.15 12.61
C ASP A 302 17.36 -0.26 13.34
N THR A 303 16.66 0.61 12.61
CA THR A 303 15.61 1.48 13.15
C THR A 303 14.47 0.66 13.74
N ILE A 304 13.91 -0.27 12.95
CA ILE A 304 12.79 -1.12 13.38
C ILE A 304 13.19 -2.00 14.57
N HIS A 305 14.39 -2.61 14.50
CA HIS A 305 14.87 -3.52 15.55
C HIS A 305 15.08 -2.81 16.88
N SER A 306 15.68 -1.62 16.85
CA SER A 306 16.07 -0.90 18.07
C SER A 306 14.96 0.00 18.64
N PHE A 307 13.93 0.35 17.86
CA PHE A 307 12.91 1.34 18.23
C PHE A 307 12.24 1.07 19.59
N LYS A 308 11.72 -0.15 19.79
CA LYS A 308 11.00 -0.50 21.04
C LYS A 308 11.90 -0.49 22.27
N SER A 309 13.18 -0.83 22.09
CA SER A 309 14.17 -0.74 23.16
C SER A 309 14.51 0.72 23.47
N ALA A 310 14.70 1.51 22.42
CA ALA A 310 15.02 2.94 22.53
C ALA A 310 13.95 3.76 23.26
N LEU A 311 12.66 3.46 23.00
CA LEU A 311 11.56 4.08 23.77
C LEU A 311 11.67 3.77 25.27
N LYS A 312 11.93 2.50 25.63
CA LYS A 312 12.06 2.07 27.03
C LYS A 312 13.29 2.66 27.72
N GLN A 313 14.39 2.79 26.97
CA GLN A 313 15.66 3.34 27.48
C GLN A 313 15.70 4.87 27.44
N LYS A 314 14.61 5.52 27.00
CA LYS A 314 14.50 6.97 26.86
C LYS A 314 15.60 7.59 26.00
N GLU A 315 15.97 6.91 24.92
CA GLU A 315 16.92 7.44 23.94
C GLU A 315 16.34 8.59 23.12
N PHE A 316 15.01 8.68 23.01
CA PHE A 316 14.36 9.81 22.36
C PHE A 316 14.34 11.02 23.27
N LYS A 317 14.99 12.11 22.83
CA LYS A 317 15.10 13.37 23.53
C LYS A 317 14.22 14.43 22.89
N ILE A 318 13.54 15.20 23.70
CA ILE A 318 12.69 16.29 23.23
C ILE A 318 13.45 17.60 23.33
N TYR A 319 13.58 18.28 22.20
CA TYR A 319 14.15 19.62 22.09
C TYR A 319 13.03 20.62 21.84
N PHE A 320 13.14 21.80 22.46
CA PHE A 320 12.14 22.82 22.30
C PHE A 320 12.71 23.96 21.46
N GLN A 321 12.17 24.15 20.26
CA GLN A 321 12.53 25.28 19.41
C GLN A 321 11.63 26.47 19.74
N PRO A 322 12.19 27.60 20.25
CA PRO A 322 11.38 28.75 20.65
C PRO A 322 10.82 29.49 19.44
N LYS A 323 9.55 29.90 19.55
CA LYS A 323 8.87 30.81 18.62
C LYS A 323 8.83 32.19 19.27
N ILE A 324 9.48 33.17 18.65
CA ILE A 324 9.66 34.52 19.20
C ILE A 324 8.56 35.44 18.70
N CYS A 325 7.97 36.23 19.60
CA CYS A 325 7.04 37.30 19.25
C CYS A 325 7.80 38.45 18.57
N GLY A 326 7.40 38.83 17.35
CA GLY A 326 8.07 39.87 16.60
C GLY A 326 7.95 41.29 17.20
N LYS A 327 6.95 41.52 18.09
CA LYS A 327 6.70 42.84 18.69
C LYS A 327 7.61 43.16 19.89
N ASP A 328 7.82 42.19 20.75
CA ASP A 328 8.48 42.40 22.05
C ASP A 328 9.70 41.48 22.26
N GLN A 329 10.06 40.69 21.26
CA GLN A 329 11.18 39.75 21.27
C GLN A 329 11.11 38.70 22.42
N THR A 330 9.92 38.47 22.98
CA THR A 330 9.72 37.44 24.00
C THR A 330 9.43 36.10 23.40
N ILE A 331 9.68 34.99 24.14
CA ILE A 331 9.29 33.64 23.73
C ILE A 331 7.77 33.54 23.90
N ALA A 332 7.06 33.40 22.77
CA ALA A 332 5.61 33.27 22.75
C ALA A 332 5.17 31.80 22.92
N SER A 333 5.85 30.89 22.29
CA SER A 333 5.60 29.44 22.34
C SER A 333 6.88 28.67 21.98
N ALA A 334 6.82 27.33 21.98
CA ALA A 334 7.91 26.50 21.48
C ALA A 334 7.34 25.32 20.69
N GLU A 335 8.13 24.77 19.79
CA GLU A 335 7.83 23.52 19.11
C GLU A 335 8.64 22.37 19.72
N ALA A 336 7.99 21.27 20.04
CA ALA A 336 8.63 20.06 20.53
C ALA A 336 9.14 19.22 19.37
N LEU A 337 10.44 19.07 19.30
CA LEU A 337 11.15 18.37 18.23
C LEU A 337 11.89 17.16 18.80
N VAL A 338 11.55 15.97 18.33
CA VAL A 338 12.21 14.74 18.77
C VAL A 338 13.59 14.58 18.12
N ARG A 339 14.53 14.01 18.87
CA ARG A 339 15.84 13.57 18.41
C ARG A 339 16.11 12.21 19.00
N TRP A 340 16.71 11.31 18.24
CA TRP A 340 17.08 9.99 18.73
C TRP A 340 18.57 9.96 19.08
N GLN A 341 18.90 9.91 20.36
CA GLN A 341 20.27 9.78 20.85
C GLN A 341 20.64 8.30 20.96
N ARG A 342 21.49 7.83 20.04
CA ARG A 342 21.95 6.45 19.99
C ARG A 342 23.08 6.19 20.98
N GLU A 343 23.35 4.91 21.28
CA GLU A 343 24.33 4.46 22.28
C GLU A 343 25.75 5.10 22.15
N ASN A 344 26.17 5.49 20.96
CA ASN A 344 27.50 6.07 20.72
C ASN A 344 27.49 7.62 20.70
N ASP A 345 26.59 8.26 21.41
CA ASP A 345 26.35 9.72 21.36
C ASP A 345 26.01 10.25 19.95
N THR A 346 25.70 9.37 19.02
CA THR A 346 25.27 9.75 17.68
C THR A 346 23.83 10.23 17.75
N MET A 347 23.58 11.44 17.26
CA MET A 347 22.23 12.01 17.18
C MET A 347 21.61 11.72 15.82
N TRP A 348 20.47 11.03 15.81
CA TRP A 348 19.66 10.85 14.64
C TRP A 348 18.55 11.91 14.59
N TYR A 349 18.40 12.52 13.42
CA TYR A 349 17.40 13.54 13.16
C TYR A 349 16.11 12.93 12.60
N PRO A 350 14.97 13.62 12.69
CA PRO A 350 13.66 13.11 12.30
C PRO A 350 13.59 12.50 10.89
N ASP A 351 14.25 13.14 9.92
CA ASP A 351 14.35 12.68 8.53
C ASP A 351 14.99 11.29 8.36
N MET A 352 15.78 10.86 9.34
CA MET A 352 16.42 9.55 9.31
C MET A 352 15.51 8.41 9.79
N PHE A 353 14.53 8.66 10.65
CA PHE A 353 13.75 7.58 11.27
C PHE A 353 12.22 7.75 11.17
N LEU A 354 11.69 8.98 11.06
CA LEU A 354 10.23 9.19 10.98
C LEU A 354 9.60 8.48 9.77
N PRO A 355 10.15 8.58 8.54
CA PRO A 355 9.56 7.90 7.38
C PRO A 355 9.44 6.38 7.60
N ILE A 356 10.46 5.78 8.24
CA ILE A 356 10.48 4.34 8.55
C ILE A 356 9.39 3.98 9.57
N LEU A 357 9.22 4.81 10.60
CA LEU A 357 8.21 4.60 11.65
C LEU A 357 6.79 4.86 11.14
N GLU A 358 6.62 5.76 10.18
CA GLU A 358 5.34 6.00 9.49
C GLU A 358 4.95 4.80 8.63
N GLU A 359 5.87 4.30 7.82
CA GLU A 359 5.66 3.12 6.96
C GLU A 359 5.31 1.86 7.77
N THR A 360 5.94 1.69 8.94
CA THR A 360 5.69 0.55 9.82
C THR A 360 4.52 0.74 10.79
N GLY A 361 3.95 1.95 10.86
CA GLY A 361 2.89 2.32 11.80
C GLY A 361 3.35 2.51 13.25
N GLU A 362 4.65 2.34 13.54
CA GLU A 362 5.22 2.54 14.88
C GLU A 362 5.29 4.02 15.29
N ILE A 363 5.08 4.95 14.34
CA ILE A 363 5.05 6.39 14.59
C ILE A 363 4.06 6.78 15.68
N GLN A 364 2.92 6.08 15.81
CA GLN A 364 1.94 6.35 16.86
C GLN A 364 2.53 6.20 18.27
N ALA A 365 3.37 5.20 18.46
CA ALA A 365 4.02 4.96 19.75
C ALA A 365 5.02 6.08 20.09
N LEU A 366 5.74 6.58 19.08
CA LEU A 366 6.65 7.71 19.24
C LEU A 366 5.89 9.00 19.56
N ASP A 367 4.80 9.27 18.86
CA ASP A 367 3.98 10.48 19.09
C ASP A 367 3.48 10.53 20.54
N TYR A 368 2.89 9.44 21.05
CA TYR A 368 2.44 9.38 22.44
C TYR A 368 3.60 9.52 23.42
N TYR A 369 4.77 8.96 23.15
CA TYR A 369 5.96 9.16 23.96
C TYR A 369 6.38 10.64 24.00
N VAL A 370 6.39 11.32 22.85
CA VAL A 370 6.73 12.74 22.75
C VAL A 370 5.72 13.59 23.54
N TYR A 371 4.42 13.27 23.44
CA TYR A 371 3.39 13.99 24.19
C TYR A 371 3.56 13.78 25.69
N GLU A 372 3.80 12.54 26.12
CA GLU A 372 3.98 12.22 27.54
C GLU A 372 5.21 12.92 28.14
N GLU A 373 6.37 12.84 27.52
CA GLU A 373 7.59 13.51 27.99
C GLU A 373 7.44 15.04 27.97
N THR A 374 6.77 15.61 26.95
CA THR A 374 6.48 17.05 26.89
C THR A 374 5.56 17.48 28.01
N PHE A 375 4.47 16.76 28.26
CA PHE A 375 3.53 17.09 29.34
C PHE A 375 4.16 16.91 30.72
N ALA A 376 4.98 15.89 30.92
CA ALA A 376 5.75 15.69 32.13
C ALA A 376 6.68 16.89 32.41
N TRP A 377 7.39 17.36 31.38
CA TRP A 377 8.24 18.53 31.48
C TRP A 377 7.43 19.82 31.79
N MET A 378 6.29 20.03 31.14
CA MET A 378 5.41 21.17 31.40
C MET A 378 4.88 21.16 32.85
N ASN A 379 4.42 20.00 33.33
CA ASN A 379 3.95 19.82 34.70
C ASN A 379 5.06 20.11 35.73
N GLN A 380 6.28 19.62 35.48
CA GLN A 380 7.41 19.88 36.34
C GLN A 380 7.71 21.39 36.45
N ARG A 381 7.73 22.10 35.32
CA ARG A 381 7.93 23.55 35.29
C ARG A 381 6.85 24.28 36.09
N GLN A 382 5.58 23.84 35.96
CA GLN A 382 4.47 24.43 36.74
C GLN A 382 4.64 24.20 38.23
N LYS A 383 5.04 23.01 38.67
CA LYS A 383 5.34 22.72 40.08
C LYS A 383 6.51 23.50 40.64
N GLU A 384 7.49 23.82 39.81
CA GLU A 384 8.63 24.65 40.16
C GLU A 384 8.29 26.16 40.12
N GLY A 385 7.04 26.54 39.86
CA GLY A 385 6.62 27.95 39.73
C GLY A 385 7.22 28.70 38.54
N LYS A 386 7.77 27.99 37.56
CA LYS A 386 8.32 28.56 36.33
C LYS A 386 7.22 28.83 35.34
N ARG A 387 7.38 29.85 34.49
CA ARG A 387 6.44 30.15 33.41
C ARG A 387 6.33 28.97 32.47
N VAL A 388 5.10 28.49 32.24
CA VAL A 388 4.75 27.51 31.19
C VAL A 388 4.32 28.30 29.97
N ILE A 389 4.90 27.97 28.81
CA ILE A 389 4.56 28.53 27.50
C ILE A 389 3.79 27.49 26.69
N PRO A 390 2.97 27.91 25.73
CA PRO A 390 2.35 26.96 24.77
C PRO A 390 3.41 26.18 24.02
N VAL A 391 3.14 24.86 23.80
CA VAL A 391 4.03 23.98 23.06
C VAL A 391 3.27 23.36 21.90
N SER A 392 3.85 23.46 20.71
CA SER A 392 3.37 22.78 19.50
C SER A 392 3.91 21.35 19.45
N LEU A 393 3.04 20.42 19.14
CA LEU A 393 3.30 18.99 19.00
C LEU A 393 2.89 18.55 17.59
N ASN A 394 3.78 17.87 16.90
CA ASN A 394 3.49 17.30 15.60
C ASN A 394 2.56 16.10 15.73
N VAL A 395 1.65 15.91 14.78
CA VAL A 395 0.68 14.80 14.72
C VAL A 395 0.80 14.10 13.39
N SER A 396 1.16 12.82 13.42
CA SER A 396 1.19 12.01 12.21
C SER A 396 -0.22 11.76 11.67
N PRO A 397 -0.42 11.82 10.33
CA PRO A 397 -1.70 11.50 9.68
C PRO A 397 -2.26 10.11 10.00
N VAL A 398 -1.44 9.17 10.41
CA VAL A 398 -1.85 7.82 10.82
C VAL A 398 -2.88 7.82 11.96
N HIS A 399 -2.90 8.87 12.80
CA HIS A 399 -3.89 9.01 13.87
C HIS A 399 -5.31 9.29 13.36
N PHE A 400 -5.47 9.83 12.15
CA PHE A 400 -6.78 10.16 11.59
C PHE A 400 -7.62 8.95 11.20
N GLY A 401 -6.99 7.78 11.05
CA GLY A 401 -7.70 6.51 10.89
C GLY A 401 -8.60 6.15 12.09
N ASN A 402 -8.30 6.69 13.29
CA ASN A 402 -9.14 6.55 14.49
C ASN A 402 -9.01 7.80 15.39
N ILE A 403 -9.56 8.92 14.92
CA ILE A 403 -9.44 10.22 15.58
C ILE A 403 -10.05 10.24 17.00
N HIS A 404 -11.13 9.46 17.25
CA HIS A 404 -11.73 9.39 18.57
C HIS A 404 -10.78 8.78 19.59
N SER A 405 -10.15 7.64 19.26
CA SER A 405 -9.17 7.00 20.15
C SER A 405 -7.94 7.90 20.40
N PHE A 406 -7.50 8.63 19.38
CA PHE A 406 -6.43 9.62 19.52
C PHE A 406 -6.82 10.72 20.51
N ALA A 407 -7.98 11.34 20.32
CA ALA A 407 -8.46 12.41 21.18
C ALA A 407 -8.63 11.96 22.64
N GLU A 408 -9.20 10.76 22.88
CA GLU A 408 -9.37 10.20 24.22
C GLU A 408 -8.02 10.00 24.91
N LYS A 409 -7.02 9.44 24.23
CA LYS A 409 -5.69 9.23 24.81
C LYS A 409 -4.98 10.54 25.12
N VAL A 410 -5.04 11.51 24.20
CA VAL A 410 -4.45 12.83 24.42
C VAL A 410 -5.11 13.54 25.61
N MET A 411 -6.45 13.51 25.70
CA MET A 411 -7.17 14.11 26.82
C MET A 411 -6.86 13.41 28.14
N ALA A 412 -6.65 12.10 28.13
CA ALA A 412 -6.20 11.36 29.31
C ALA A 412 -4.81 11.81 29.77
N LEU A 413 -3.86 12.00 28.84
CA LEU A 413 -2.52 12.51 29.18
C LEU A 413 -2.57 13.95 29.68
N ILE A 414 -3.35 14.84 29.06
CA ILE A 414 -3.55 16.23 29.51
C ILE A 414 -4.06 16.25 30.95
N LYS A 415 -5.04 15.40 31.28
CA LYS A 415 -5.60 15.27 32.61
C LYS A 415 -4.59 14.66 33.61
N GLN A 416 -3.87 13.61 33.20
CA GLN A 416 -2.87 12.93 34.03
C GLN A 416 -1.75 13.87 34.48
N TYR A 417 -1.28 14.73 33.57
CA TYR A 417 -0.20 15.68 33.84
C TYR A 417 -0.69 17.06 34.25
N GLU A 418 -1.99 17.25 34.49
CA GLU A 418 -2.60 18.51 34.94
C GLU A 418 -2.25 19.70 34.02
N ILE A 419 -2.21 19.47 32.71
CA ILE A 419 -1.85 20.49 31.73
C ILE A 419 -3.05 21.36 31.38
N ASN A 420 -2.83 22.68 31.31
CA ASN A 420 -3.83 23.57 30.73
C ASN A 420 -3.93 23.33 29.22
N PRO A 421 -5.11 22.91 28.68
CA PRO A 421 -5.26 22.62 27.24
C PRO A 421 -4.89 23.78 26.32
N TYR A 422 -5.00 25.03 26.77
CA TYR A 422 -4.59 26.21 25.99
C TYR A 422 -3.08 26.33 25.79
N HIS A 423 -2.29 25.54 26.50
CA HIS A 423 -0.84 25.46 26.30
C HIS A 423 -0.42 24.33 25.36
N VAL A 424 -1.35 23.59 24.76
CA VAL A 424 -1.06 22.52 23.82
C VAL A 424 -1.58 22.89 22.44
N ILE A 425 -0.70 22.85 21.44
CA ILE A 425 -1.01 23.13 20.05
C ILE A 425 -0.64 21.87 19.26
N PHE A 426 -1.56 21.34 18.46
CA PHE A 426 -1.26 20.24 17.56
C PHE A 426 -1.04 20.77 16.14
N GLU A 427 0.09 20.41 15.56
CA GLU A 427 0.46 20.75 14.19
C GLU A 427 0.37 19.49 13.33
N ILE A 428 -0.47 19.55 12.28
CA ILE A 428 -0.62 18.45 11.32
C ILE A 428 0.46 18.62 10.28
N THR A 429 1.33 17.63 10.16
CA THR A 429 2.38 17.63 9.13
C THR A 429 1.77 17.21 7.80
N GLU A 430 2.04 17.99 6.74
CA GLU A 430 1.74 17.56 5.37
C GLU A 430 2.71 16.42 5.03
N THR A 431 2.16 15.24 4.76
CA THR A 431 2.91 14.17 4.09
C THR A 431 3.03 14.54 2.63
N THR A 432 4.23 14.86 2.19
CA THR A 432 4.57 15.05 0.76
C THR A 432 4.45 13.74 -0.03
#